data_e0ee07cd053991b1ec8d48ec47811151
#
_entry.id   e0ee07cd053991b1ec8d48ec47811151
#
_cell.length_a   1.000
_cell.length_b   1.000
_cell.length_c   1.000
_cell.angle_alpha   90.00
_cell.angle_beta   90.00
_cell.angle_gamma   90.00
#
_symmetry.space_group_name_H-M   'P 1'
#
loop_
_entity.id
_entity.type
_entity.pdbx_description
1 polymer ?
#
loop_
_entity_poly.entity_id
_entity_poly.type
_entity_poly.pdbx_seq_one_letter_code
_entity_poly.pdbx_strand_id
1 'polypeptide(L)'
;ALLTAALHIFQRPFKLHSLNGHDPLANDGLQSLHADGGQPETAEGPFRVVNSMWMLDDFTTENGATRIIPGSHRKLGNINDYIEDRMADHPEQVHLQGSAGSVAVFNGSIWHSSYINHSGRFRRTLHCAFIAREFDQQTNQREYLRPETAERLSPLARYILDVD
;
A
#
# COMPACT_ATOMS: atom_id res chain seq x y z
N ALA A 1 -11.06 12.44 -0.78
CA ALA A 1 -9.76 12.36 -1.48
C ALA A 1 -9.31 10.91 -1.69
N LEU A 2 -9.11 10.07 -0.62
CA LEU A 2 -8.58 8.71 -0.74
C LEU A 2 -9.44 7.81 -1.66
N LEU A 3 -10.74 7.67 -1.39
CA LEU A 3 -11.62 6.84 -2.21
C LEU A 3 -11.74 7.34 -3.66
N THR A 4 -11.63 8.66 -3.87
CA THR A 4 -11.60 9.24 -5.22
C THR A 4 -10.32 8.84 -5.96
N ALA A 5 -9.16 8.87 -5.30
CA ALA A 5 -7.90 8.42 -5.88
C ALA A 5 -7.94 6.91 -6.19
N ALA A 6 -8.47 6.10 -5.27
CA ALA A 6 -8.65 4.68 -5.49
C ALA A 6 -9.57 4.40 -6.70
N LEU A 7 -10.72 5.09 -6.78
CA LEU A 7 -11.63 4.96 -7.92
C LEU A 7 -10.97 5.35 -9.25
N HIS A 8 -10.13 6.40 -9.24
CA HIS A 8 -9.40 6.82 -10.43
C HIS A 8 -8.42 5.74 -10.92
N ILE A 9 -7.73 5.06 -10.00
CA ILE A 9 -6.77 3.99 -10.35
C ILE A 9 -7.50 2.72 -10.79
N PHE A 10 -8.52 2.30 -10.04
CA PHE A 10 -9.25 1.07 -10.33
C PHE A 10 -10.16 1.16 -11.56
N GLN A 11 -10.84 2.30 -11.74
CA GLN A 11 -11.90 2.50 -12.75
C GLN A 11 -13.01 1.41 -12.71
N ARG A 12 -13.18 0.78 -11.56
CA ARG A 12 -14.14 -0.30 -11.29
C ARG A 12 -14.44 -0.39 -9.79
N PRO A 13 -15.47 -1.16 -9.36
CA PRO A 13 -15.76 -1.37 -7.96
C PRO A 13 -14.58 -1.98 -7.19
N PHE A 14 -14.40 -1.54 -5.95
CA PHE A 14 -13.34 -2.02 -5.07
C PHE A 14 -13.84 -2.13 -3.63
N LYS A 15 -13.06 -2.78 -2.79
CA LYS A 15 -13.31 -2.98 -1.36
C LYS A 15 -12.01 -2.90 -0.56
N LEU A 16 -12.11 -2.79 0.76
CA LEU A 16 -10.96 -2.88 1.65
C LEU A 16 -10.31 -4.26 1.50
N HIS A 17 -9.01 -4.32 1.33
CA HIS A 17 -8.22 -5.54 1.29
C HIS A 17 -7.66 -5.88 2.67
N SER A 18 -6.95 -4.93 3.26
CA SER A 18 -6.31 -5.06 4.57
C SER A 18 -6.01 -3.70 5.20
N LEU A 19 -5.81 -3.73 6.52
CA LEU A 19 -5.28 -2.60 7.29
C LEU A 19 -4.21 -3.15 8.24
N ASN A 20 -2.95 -2.81 8.00
CA ASN A 20 -1.81 -3.30 8.75
C ASN A 20 -1.03 -2.14 9.40
N GLY A 21 -0.56 -2.34 10.64
CA GLY A 21 0.38 -1.45 11.28
C GLY A 21 1.82 -1.85 10.95
N HIS A 22 2.68 -0.88 10.65
CA HIS A 22 4.10 -1.10 10.44
C HIS A 22 4.93 -0.10 11.25
N ASP A 23 6.00 -0.61 11.85
CA ASP A 23 6.99 0.19 12.59
C ASP A 23 8.37 -0.49 12.44
N PRO A 24 9.19 -0.11 11.46
CA PRO A 24 10.52 -0.66 11.29
C PRO A 24 11.40 -0.32 12.50
N LEU A 25 11.99 -1.35 13.10
CA LEU A 25 12.87 -1.20 14.23
C LEU A 25 14.20 -0.52 13.81
N ALA A 26 14.93 0.00 14.82
CA ALA A 26 16.22 0.62 14.59
C ALA A 26 17.20 -0.33 13.90
N ASN A 27 17.84 0.12 12.83
CA ASN A 27 18.75 -0.63 11.96
C ASN A 27 18.12 -1.85 11.27
N ASP A 28 16.81 -1.85 11.15
CA ASP A 28 16.01 -2.90 10.49
C ASP A 28 14.95 -2.28 9.57
N GLY A 29 14.12 -3.10 8.98
CA GLY A 29 12.98 -2.69 8.16
C GLY A 29 13.19 -2.80 6.65
N LEU A 30 14.39 -3.13 6.16
CA LEU A 30 14.60 -3.31 4.73
C LEU A 30 13.82 -4.52 4.22
N GLN A 31 13.03 -4.29 3.19
CA GLN A 31 12.29 -5.32 2.48
C GLN A 31 12.74 -5.39 1.02
N SER A 32 12.60 -6.55 0.44
CA SER A 32 12.74 -6.76 -1.00
C SER A 32 11.72 -5.92 -1.77
N LEU A 33 12.13 -5.24 -2.83
CA LEU A 33 11.20 -4.57 -3.74
C LEU A 33 10.15 -5.54 -4.26
N HIS A 34 8.88 -5.17 -4.17
CA HIS A 34 7.73 -5.98 -4.55
C HIS A 34 6.59 -5.11 -5.09
N ALA A 35 5.57 -5.76 -5.63
CA ALA A 35 4.32 -5.16 -6.04
C ALA A 35 3.17 -5.95 -5.41
N ASP A 36 2.35 -5.32 -4.56
CA ASP A 36 1.25 -5.96 -3.84
C ASP A 36 0.14 -6.46 -4.78
N GLY A 37 -0.12 -5.71 -5.84
CA GLY A 37 -1.11 -6.07 -6.86
C GLY A 37 -0.59 -7.00 -7.96
N GLY A 38 0.69 -7.39 -7.91
CA GLY A 38 1.38 -7.98 -9.05
C GLY A 38 1.52 -6.99 -10.21
N GLN A 39 1.99 -7.46 -11.35
CA GLN A 39 2.07 -6.62 -12.56
C GLN A 39 0.76 -6.69 -13.35
N PRO A 40 0.35 -5.61 -14.01
CA PRO A 40 -0.86 -5.58 -14.81
C PRO A 40 -0.66 -6.35 -16.13
N GLU A 41 -1.77 -6.70 -16.78
CA GLU A 41 -1.76 -7.36 -18.09
C GLU A 41 -1.36 -6.38 -19.22
N THR A 42 -1.70 -5.10 -19.05
CA THR A 42 -1.27 -4.01 -19.93
C THR A 42 -0.74 -2.85 -19.09
N ALA A 43 0.02 -1.92 -19.70
CA ALA A 43 0.57 -0.77 -19.02
C ALA A 43 -0.49 0.18 -18.41
N GLU A 44 -1.73 0.11 -18.90
CA GLU A 44 -2.88 0.88 -18.47
C GLU A 44 -3.75 0.13 -17.44
N GLY A 45 -3.45 -1.13 -17.15
CA GLY A 45 -4.21 -1.99 -16.23
C GLY A 45 -4.91 -3.16 -16.94
N PRO A 46 -5.96 -3.71 -16.36
CA PRO A 46 -6.59 -3.30 -15.09
C PRO A 46 -5.70 -3.56 -13.86
N PHE A 47 -5.71 -2.63 -12.91
CA PHE A 47 -4.95 -2.77 -11.66
C PHE A 47 -5.79 -3.48 -10.60
N ARG A 48 -5.11 -4.26 -9.73
CA ARG A 48 -5.77 -5.09 -8.71
C ARG A 48 -5.81 -4.45 -7.34
N VAL A 49 -4.77 -3.70 -6.97
CA VAL A 49 -4.56 -3.16 -5.63
C VAL A 49 -4.24 -1.67 -5.69
N VAL A 50 -4.77 -0.92 -4.74
CA VAL A 50 -4.39 0.46 -4.45
C VAL A 50 -3.99 0.54 -2.99
N ASN A 51 -2.81 1.06 -2.73
CA ASN A 51 -2.25 1.25 -1.41
C ASN A 51 -2.44 2.67 -0.91
N SER A 52 -2.62 2.81 0.40
CA SER A 52 -2.48 4.07 1.10
C SER A 52 -1.66 3.90 2.36
N MET A 53 -0.63 4.75 2.51
CA MET A 53 0.25 4.80 3.68
C MET A 53 -0.12 6.01 4.52
N TRP A 54 -0.61 5.78 5.72
CA TRP A 54 -1.03 6.80 6.69
C TRP A 54 0.10 7.02 7.67
N MET A 55 0.78 8.14 7.55
CA MET A 55 1.96 8.48 8.33
C MET A 55 1.55 8.91 9.74
N LEU A 56 1.81 8.08 10.75
CA LEU A 56 1.56 8.41 12.16
C LEU A 56 2.72 9.18 12.78
N ASP A 57 3.91 9.04 12.20
CA ASP A 57 5.12 9.80 12.48
C ASP A 57 5.62 10.46 11.18
N ASP A 58 6.56 11.39 11.28
CA ASP A 58 7.23 11.95 10.11
C ASP A 58 7.98 10.83 9.36
N PHE A 59 7.88 10.83 8.03
CA PHE A 59 8.63 9.92 7.16
C PHE A 59 9.82 10.66 6.57
N THR A 60 11.02 10.16 6.85
CA THR A 60 12.30 10.68 6.33
C THR A 60 13.13 9.54 5.77
N THR A 61 14.13 9.86 4.97
CA THR A 61 15.08 8.85 4.48
C THR A 61 15.82 8.15 5.62
N GLU A 62 16.09 8.87 6.72
CA GLU A 62 16.83 8.33 7.86
C GLU A 62 16.02 7.33 8.70
N ASN A 63 14.68 7.50 8.80
CA ASN A 63 13.85 6.61 9.60
C ASN A 63 13.16 5.50 8.78
N GLY A 64 13.67 5.23 7.58
CA GLY A 64 13.21 4.10 6.77
C GLY A 64 11.93 4.37 6.00
N ALA A 65 11.73 5.60 5.50
CA ALA A 65 10.61 5.93 4.62
C ALA A 65 10.53 4.93 3.46
N THR A 66 9.30 4.53 3.13
CA THR A 66 9.04 3.59 2.04
C THR A 66 9.67 4.09 0.74
N ARG A 67 10.49 3.24 0.09
CA ARG A 67 11.03 3.53 -1.24
C ARG A 67 10.06 3.02 -2.31
N ILE A 68 9.95 3.76 -3.40
CA ILE A 68 9.16 3.41 -4.57
C ILE A 68 9.98 3.64 -5.84
N ILE A 69 9.67 2.89 -6.92
CA ILE A 69 10.24 3.11 -8.24
C ILE A 69 9.15 3.75 -9.13
N PRO A 70 9.20 5.07 -9.38
CA PRO A 70 8.20 5.75 -10.20
C PRO A 70 8.06 5.12 -11.59
N GLY A 71 6.83 4.97 -12.07
CA GLY A 71 6.56 4.39 -13.39
C GLY A 71 6.57 2.86 -13.47
N SER A 72 7.08 2.16 -12.45
CA SER A 72 7.21 0.69 -12.47
C SER A 72 5.87 -0.06 -12.55
N HIS A 73 4.76 0.56 -12.15
CA HIS A 73 3.40 -0.01 -12.27
C HIS A 73 2.98 -0.27 -13.72
N ARG A 74 3.71 0.26 -14.71
CA ARG A 74 3.48 0.04 -16.15
C ARG A 74 4.38 -1.05 -16.76
N LYS A 75 5.30 -1.60 -15.97
CA LYS A 75 6.16 -2.71 -16.42
C LYS A 75 5.34 -3.99 -16.46
N LEU A 76 5.47 -4.76 -17.51
CA LEU A 76 4.79 -6.04 -17.70
C LEU A 76 5.72 -7.20 -17.30
N GLY A 77 5.16 -8.34 -16.95
CA GLY A 77 5.94 -9.52 -16.59
C GLY A 77 6.38 -9.54 -15.12
N ASN A 78 7.50 -10.14 -14.84
CA ASN A 78 7.97 -10.31 -13.47
C ASN A 78 8.98 -9.23 -13.09
N ILE A 79 8.96 -8.75 -11.85
CA ILE A 79 9.96 -7.78 -11.35
C ILE A 79 11.39 -8.29 -11.50
N ASN A 80 11.61 -9.60 -11.38
CA ASN A 80 12.95 -10.22 -11.56
C ASN A 80 13.48 -10.13 -13.00
N ASP A 81 12.62 -9.82 -13.98
CA ASP A 81 13.04 -9.58 -15.36
C ASP A 81 13.74 -8.22 -15.52
N TYR A 82 13.59 -7.34 -14.50
CA TYR A 82 14.07 -5.95 -14.51
C TYR A 82 15.10 -5.67 -13.41
N ILE A 83 15.03 -6.39 -12.28
CA ILE A 83 15.84 -6.13 -11.09
C ILE A 83 16.46 -7.44 -10.63
N GLU A 84 17.78 -7.54 -10.73
CA GLU A 84 18.54 -8.72 -10.31
C GLU A 84 18.56 -8.85 -8.78
N ASP A 85 18.91 -7.78 -8.07
CA ASP A 85 18.89 -7.72 -6.60
C ASP A 85 17.83 -6.71 -6.11
N ARG A 86 16.70 -7.24 -5.65
CA ARG A 86 15.59 -6.44 -5.14
C ARG A 86 15.85 -5.86 -3.74
N MET A 87 16.92 -6.27 -3.07
CA MET A 87 17.34 -5.68 -1.79
C MET A 87 18.23 -4.46 -2.00
N ALA A 88 18.97 -4.40 -3.11
CA ALA A 88 19.84 -3.29 -3.44
C ALA A 88 19.07 -1.98 -3.70
N ASP A 89 19.79 -0.88 -3.63
CA ASP A 89 19.28 0.42 -4.04
C ASP A 89 19.07 0.46 -5.56
N HIS A 90 17.94 1.02 -5.97
CA HIS A 90 17.62 1.22 -7.38
C HIS A 90 17.90 2.68 -7.77
N PRO A 91 18.56 2.95 -8.92
CA PRO A 91 18.97 4.32 -9.30
C PRO A 91 17.79 5.28 -9.47
N GLU A 92 16.60 4.77 -9.77
CA GLU A 92 15.38 5.58 -9.92
C GLU A 92 14.50 5.59 -8.68
N GLN A 93 14.95 5.00 -7.55
CA GLN A 93 14.13 5.00 -6.35
C GLN A 93 13.94 6.39 -5.77
N VAL A 94 12.76 6.62 -5.24
CA VAL A 94 12.46 7.79 -4.41
C VAL A 94 11.86 7.33 -3.09
N HIS A 95 12.07 8.11 -2.03
CA HIS A 95 11.49 7.84 -0.72
C HIS A 95 10.22 8.67 -0.51
N LEU A 96 9.15 8.03 -0.05
CA LEU A 96 7.91 8.70 0.33
C LEU A 96 8.14 9.47 1.64
N GLN A 97 8.48 10.74 1.53
CA GLN A 97 8.68 11.61 2.69
C GLN A 97 7.43 12.45 2.95
N GLY A 98 7.16 12.74 4.22
CA GLY A 98 6.04 13.58 4.62
C GLY A 98 5.92 13.69 6.13
N SER A 99 5.21 14.72 6.58
CA SER A 99 4.94 14.92 8.01
C SER A 99 3.87 13.96 8.52
N ALA A 100 3.88 13.68 9.82
CA ALA A 100 2.80 12.99 10.51
C ALA A 100 1.43 13.58 10.13
N GLY A 101 0.44 12.71 9.91
CA GLY A 101 -0.89 13.08 9.38
C GLY A 101 -1.00 13.10 7.86
N SER A 102 0.10 12.98 7.13
CA SER A 102 0.08 12.83 5.67
C SER A 102 -0.40 11.43 5.24
N VAL A 103 -0.99 11.36 4.05
CA VAL A 103 -1.40 10.09 3.43
C VAL A 103 -0.85 10.02 2.01
N ALA A 104 -0.02 9.04 1.74
CA ALA A 104 0.41 8.72 0.38
C ALA A 104 -0.52 7.67 -0.22
N VAL A 105 -1.01 7.89 -1.45
CA VAL A 105 -1.84 6.93 -2.18
C VAL A 105 -1.12 6.56 -3.46
N PHE A 106 -0.98 5.27 -3.72
CA PHE A 106 -0.28 4.78 -4.91
C PHE A 106 -0.84 3.46 -5.43
N ASN A 107 -0.59 3.22 -6.70
CA ASN A 107 -0.95 1.98 -7.38
C ASN A 107 -0.19 0.80 -6.78
N GLY A 108 -0.88 -0.28 -6.39
CA GLY A 108 -0.27 -1.46 -5.78
C GLY A 108 0.67 -2.25 -6.71
N SER A 109 0.64 -1.97 -8.01
CA SER A 109 1.62 -2.53 -8.97
C SER A 109 2.93 -1.73 -9.03
N ILE A 110 3.04 -0.58 -8.36
CA ILE A 110 4.31 0.14 -8.24
C ILE A 110 5.29 -0.68 -7.38
N TRP A 111 6.52 -0.80 -7.83
CA TRP A 111 7.54 -1.49 -7.04
C TRP A 111 7.94 -0.63 -5.87
N HIS A 112 7.82 -1.20 -4.69
CA HIS A 112 8.08 -0.51 -3.44
C HIS A 112 8.60 -1.45 -2.37
N SER A 113 9.16 -0.89 -1.32
CA SER A 113 9.49 -1.63 -0.10
C SER A 113 9.70 -0.69 1.08
N SER A 114 9.66 -1.20 2.29
CA SER A 114 10.19 -0.53 3.46
C SER A 114 11.71 -0.38 3.32
N TYR A 115 12.29 0.63 3.98
CA TYR A 115 13.73 0.87 3.98
C TYR A 115 14.30 0.81 5.40
N ILE A 116 15.63 0.84 5.53
CA ILE A 116 16.30 0.71 6.83
C ILE A 116 16.03 1.97 7.67
N ASN A 117 15.62 1.76 8.91
CA ASN A 117 15.50 2.84 9.89
C ASN A 117 16.85 3.07 10.61
N HIS A 118 17.64 4.00 10.13
CA HIS A 118 18.92 4.36 10.74
C HIS A 118 18.78 5.33 11.92
N SER A 119 17.62 5.98 12.07
CA SER A 119 17.42 7.03 13.08
C SER A 119 17.18 6.50 14.49
N GLY A 120 16.74 5.24 14.62
CA GLY A 120 16.25 4.68 15.87
C GLY A 120 14.95 5.31 16.40
N ARG A 121 14.32 6.22 15.64
CA ARG A 121 13.01 6.82 15.96
C ARG A 121 11.88 5.97 15.39
N PHE A 122 10.69 6.09 15.94
CA PHE A 122 9.50 5.48 15.39
C PHE A 122 9.20 6.01 13.98
N ARG A 123 8.73 5.11 13.11
CA ARG A 123 8.18 5.42 11.81
C ARG A 123 6.88 4.62 11.61
N ARG A 124 5.96 4.80 12.54
CA ARG A 124 4.68 4.09 12.55
C ARG A 124 3.80 4.54 11.39
N THR A 125 3.17 3.59 10.77
CA THR A 125 2.20 3.82 9.71
C THR A 125 1.08 2.81 9.77
N LEU A 126 -0.10 3.22 9.27
CA LEU A 126 -1.13 2.29 8.87
C LEU A 126 -1.05 2.13 7.35
N HIS A 127 -0.83 0.92 6.91
CA HIS A 127 -0.91 0.52 5.51
C HIS A 127 -2.32 0.00 5.25
N CYS A 128 -3.13 0.79 4.56
CA CYS A 128 -4.49 0.44 4.17
C CYS A 128 -4.50 0.13 2.67
N ALA A 129 -4.75 -1.11 2.33
CA ALA A 129 -4.86 -1.56 0.95
C ALA A 129 -6.32 -1.78 0.54
N PHE A 130 -6.65 -1.37 -0.68
CA PHE A 130 -7.91 -1.67 -1.35
C PHE A 130 -7.65 -2.66 -2.48
N ILE A 131 -8.64 -3.51 -2.77
CA ILE A 131 -8.58 -4.50 -3.85
C ILE A 131 -9.80 -4.37 -4.75
N ALA A 132 -9.63 -4.62 -6.03
CA ALA A 132 -10.76 -4.70 -6.96
C ALA A 132 -11.75 -5.76 -6.48
N ARG A 133 -13.07 -5.46 -6.54
CA ARG A 133 -14.11 -6.15 -5.77
C ARG A 133 -14.26 -7.64 -6.10
N GLU A 134 -13.85 -8.06 -7.28
CA GLU A 134 -13.87 -9.45 -7.73
C GLU A 134 -12.81 -10.35 -7.08
N PHE A 135 -11.82 -9.79 -6.40
CA PHE A 135 -10.78 -10.55 -5.70
C PHE A 135 -11.06 -10.66 -4.20
N ASP A 136 -10.51 -11.69 -3.57
CA ASP A 136 -10.68 -11.90 -2.14
C ASP A 136 -9.90 -10.88 -1.30
N GLN A 137 -10.47 -10.51 -0.16
CA GLN A 137 -9.79 -9.69 0.85
C GLN A 137 -8.69 -10.52 1.54
N GLN A 138 -7.60 -9.88 1.93
CA GLN A 138 -6.59 -10.50 2.80
C GLN A 138 -7.19 -10.82 4.18
N THR A 139 -8.08 -9.96 4.68
CA THR A 139 -8.80 -10.16 5.93
C THR A 139 -10.30 -10.13 5.64
N ASN A 140 -11.00 -11.23 5.91
CA ASN A 140 -12.45 -11.28 5.82
C ASN A 140 -13.07 -10.43 6.93
N GLN A 141 -13.50 -9.23 6.61
CA GLN A 141 -14.02 -8.27 7.60
C GLN A 141 -15.29 -8.77 8.29
N ARG A 142 -16.09 -9.62 7.65
CA ARG A 142 -17.32 -10.19 8.24
C ARG A 142 -17.04 -11.03 9.49
N GLU A 143 -15.91 -11.75 9.50
CA GLU A 143 -15.53 -12.62 10.62
C GLU A 143 -15.10 -11.84 11.86
N TYR A 144 -14.61 -10.61 11.68
CA TYR A 144 -14.03 -9.80 12.76
C TYR A 144 -14.88 -8.59 13.14
N LEU A 145 -15.93 -8.28 12.37
CA LEU A 145 -16.79 -7.14 12.63
C LEU A 145 -17.64 -7.38 13.87
N ARG A 146 -17.39 -6.60 14.93
CA ARG A 146 -18.16 -6.66 16.16
C ARG A 146 -19.55 -6.03 15.96
N PRO A 147 -20.63 -6.59 16.60
CA PRO A 147 -22.00 -6.09 16.46
C PRO A 147 -22.13 -4.57 16.70
N GLU A 148 -21.54 -4.07 17.78
CA GLU A 148 -21.60 -2.65 18.15
C GLU A 148 -20.84 -1.74 17.19
N THR A 149 -19.90 -2.29 16.41
CA THR A 149 -19.26 -1.58 15.31
C THR A 149 -20.16 -1.59 14.08
N ALA A 150 -20.77 -2.73 13.78
CA ALA A 150 -21.68 -2.89 12.65
C ALA A 150 -22.87 -1.90 12.70
N GLU A 151 -23.42 -1.66 13.90
CA GLU A 151 -24.53 -0.72 14.12
C GLU A 151 -24.18 0.73 13.74
N ARG A 152 -22.89 1.11 13.80
CA ARG A 152 -22.40 2.47 13.52
C ARG A 152 -21.93 2.67 12.11
N LEU A 153 -21.84 1.61 11.31
CA LEU A 153 -21.35 1.72 9.93
C LEU A 153 -22.39 2.35 9.01
N SER A 154 -21.96 3.35 8.25
CA SER A 154 -22.78 3.89 7.15
C SER A 154 -22.90 2.84 6.02
N PRO A 155 -23.89 2.95 5.13
CA PRO A 155 -24.00 2.06 3.96
C PRO A 155 -22.73 2.05 3.10
N LEU A 156 -22.08 3.19 2.90
CA LEU A 156 -20.81 3.26 2.17
C LEU A 156 -19.70 2.51 2.90
N ALA A 157 -19.61 2.63 4.22
CA ALA A 157 -18.60 1.92 5.00
C ALA A 157 -18.83 0.40 4.93
N ARG A 158 -20.08 -0.07 5.02
CA ARG A 158 -20.45 -1.49 4.85
C ARG A 158 -20.04 -2.01 3.47
N TYR A 159 -20.37 -1.23 2.43
CA TYR A 159 -19.99 -1.56 1.05
C TYR A 159 -18.46 -1.67 0.88
N ILE A 160 -17.70 -0.72 1.39
CA ILE A 160 -16.22 -0.72 1.29
C ILE A 160 -15.60 -1.86 2.10
N LEU A 161 -16.15 -2.19 3.27
CA LEU A 161 -15.70 -3.30 4.11
C LEU A 161 -16.14 -4.67 3.57
N ASP A 162 -17.09 -4.71 2.65
CA ASP A 162 -17.72 -5.94 2.11
C ASP A 162 -18.44 -6.75 3.20
N VAL A 163 -19.23 -6.07 4.03
CA VAL A 163 -19.92 -6.65 5.21
C VAL A 163 -21.46 -6.55 5.16
N ASP A 164 -22.02 -6.31 3.99
CA ASP A 164 -23.47 -6.37 3.73
C ASP A 164 -23.96 -7.82 3.62
#